data_a9c4cacc8a7eb8c50c93ebaeb9c477b2
#
_entry.id   a9c4cacc8a7eb8c50c93ebaeb9c477b2
#
_cell.length_a   1.000
_cell.length_b   1.000
_cell.length_c   1.000
_cell.angle_alpha   90.00
_cell.angle_beta   90.00
_cell.angle_gamma   90.00
#
_symmetry.space_group_name_H-M   'P 1'
#
loop_
_entity.id
_entity.type
_entity.pdbx_description
1 polymer ?
#
loop_
_entity_poly.entity_id
_entity_poly.type
_entity_poly.pdbx_seq_one_letter_code
_entity_poly.pdbx_strand_id
1 'polypeptide(L)'
;MKRQLILLLTLCHSTLLIYSQNTTNSPTSMFGLGELSTGEGGQYAGLGGAGIALQSYNFLNTANPASLTAIEGQRFLIDAGLMGAYKIYTQTGTSNHSVVGNLNNLSIGCRLTPHWYGAVFMAPVSSMGYAITLDQDITGTGNSTVSSLFEGEGGLSKMGISTAYRLFKGFSVGANLSYVTGTIKQTETQGSLSVEESSYKHAFYVDFGVQYKFSLNRDKSIVAGLVYGYSQDLAQDNNLSVSSSSGSESIDESQRYVRQCLPQFIGAGLSYNSLRWMLTAEYKYTDWSRMKSSKSNVRFENQHRLSAGMAYTAGNIYRNPVKLLLGAGVNNSYMVIQKKKESNQLLHLCRKQLHSL
;
A
#
# COMPACT_ATOMS: atom_id res chain seq x y z
N MET A 1 1.28 27.14 -28.59
CA MET A 1 0.63 27.16 -27.27
C MET A 1 -0.78 26.58 -27.27
N LYS A 2 -1.76 27.05 -28.05
CA LYS A 2 -3.14 26.49 -28.05
C LYS A 2 -3.21 24.99 -28.42
N ARG A 3 -2.45 24.53 -29.42
CA ARG A 3 -2.38 23.10 -29.80
C ARG A 3 -1.79 22.20 -28.71
N GLN A 4 -0.79 22.68 -27.98
CA GLN A 4 -0.18 21.93 -26.87
C GLN A 4 -1.10 21.88 -25.65
N LEU A 5 -1.88 22.93 -25.40
CA LEU A 5 -2.88 22.96 -24.35
C LEU A 5 -4.06 22.00 -24.64
N ILE A 6 -4.50 21.92 -25.90
CA ILE A 6 -5.53 20.98 -26.34
C ILE A 6 -5.05 19.53 -26.23
N LEU A 7 -3.79 19.24 -26.61
CA LEU A 7 -3.18 17.91 -26.45
C LEU A 7 -3.06 17.52 -24.96
N LEU A 8 -2.71 18.47 -24.10
CA LEU A 8 -2.65 18.24 -22.65
C LEU A 8 -4.04 17.98 -22.06
N LEU A 9 -5.04 18.73 -22.48
CA LEU A 9 -6.46 18.57 -22.06
C LEU A 9 -7.07 17.25 -22.58
N THR A 10 -6.77 16.84 -23.81
CA THR A 10 -7.23 15.54 -24.33
C THR A 10 -6.50 14.37 -23.66
N LEU A 11 -5.22 14.49 -23.33
CA LEU A 11 -4.48 13.50 -22.56
C LEU A 11 -5.03 13.39 -21.13
N CYS A 12 -5.38 14.51 -20.48
CA CYS A 12 -6.03 14.52 -19.17
C CYS A 12 -7.45 13.92 -19.20
N HIS A 13 -8.21 14.11 -20.28
CA HIS A 13 -9.56 13.52 -20.42
C HIS A 13 -9.51 12.00 -20.65
N SER A 14 -8.53 11.50 -21.39
CA SER A 14 -8.38 10.06 -21.64
C SER A 14 -7.96 9.28 -20.38
N THR A 15 -7.34 9.92 -19.39
CA THR A 15 -6.98 9.30 -18.12
C THR A 15 -8.15 9.17 -17.13
N LEU A 16 -9.25 9.90 -17.34
CA LEU A 16 -10.45 9.80 -16.51
C LEU A 16 -11.33 8.57 -16.81
N LEU A 17 -11.05 7.86 -17.90
CA LEU A 17 -11.75 6.62 -18.27
C LEU A 17 -11.02 5.35 -17.83
N ILE A 18 -10.07 5.45 -16.92
CA ILE A 18 -9.46 4.28 -16.29
C ILE A 18 -10.51 3.69 -15.35
N TYR A 19 -11.29 2.75 -15.86
CA TYR A 19 -12.09 1.87 -15.03
C TYR A 19 -11.18 1.27 -13.95
N SER A 20 -11.68 1.22 -12.73
CA SER A 20 -11.01 0.57 -11.60
C SER A 20 -10.67 -0.87 -11.98
N GLN A 21 -9.48 -1.08 -12.54
CA GLN A 21 -8.96 -2.42 -12.73
C GLN A 21 -8.55 -2.94 -11.37
N ASN A 22 -8.93 -4.17 -11.06
CA ASN A 22 -8.45 -4.84 -9.85
C ASN A 22 -6.92 -4.75 -9.80
N THR A 23 -6.43 -4.00 -8.83
CA THR A 23 -5.00 -3.73 -8.66
C THR A 23 -4.28 -4.88 -7.95
N THR A 24 -5.02 -5.88 -7.50
CA THR A 24 -4.49 -7.12 -6.94
C THR A 24 -5.39 -8.30 -7.35
N ASN A 25 -4.81 -9.50 -7.42
CA ASN A 25 -5.53 -10.75 -7.55
C ASN A 25 -4.95 -11.70 -6.49
N SER A 26 -5.47 -11.58 -5.27
CA SER A 26 -4.97 -12.29 -4.10
C SER A 26 -6.12 -12.80 -3.24
N PRO A 27 -6.27 -14.13 -3.05
CA PRO A 27 -7.29 -14.69 -2.17
C PRO A 27 -7.20 -14.18 -0.73
N THR A 28 -6.00 -13.84 -0.27
CA THR A 28 -5.80 -13.29 1.08
C THR A 28 -6.30 -11.87 1.25
N SER A 29 -6.50 -11.13 0.14
CA SER A 29 -7.07 -9.78 0.17
C SER A 29 -8.54 -9.73 0.60
N MET A 30 -9.23 -10.88 0.67
CA MET A 30 -10.59 -11.04 1.20
C MET A 30 -10.75 -10.54 2.65
N PHE A 31 -9.65 -10.40 3.39
CA PHE A 31 -9.69 -10.13 4.81
C PHE A 31 -9.08 -8.76 5.16
N GLY A 32 -9.58 -8.16 6.26
CA GLY A 32 -9.06 -6.91 6.80
C GLY A 32 -9.25 -5.72 5.86
N LEU A 33 -8.17 -5.02 5.58
CA LEU A 33 -8.14 -3.89 4.63
C LEU A 33 -7.73 -4.32 3.22
N GLY A 34 -7.57 -5.62 2.98
CA GLY A 34 -7.01 -6.15 1.76
C GLY A 34 -5.49 -6.34 1.82
N GLU A 35 -4.84 -6.41 0.68
CA GLU A 35 -3.39 -6.47 0.56
C GLU A 35 -2.80 -5.07 0.75
N LEU A 36 -1.95 -4.93 1.76
CA LEU A 36 -1.33 -3.65 2.07
C LEU A 36 -0.29 -3.28 1.01
N SER A 37 -0.36 -2.04 0.54
CA SER A 37 0.68 -1.48 -0.32
C SER A 37 1.90 -1.10 0.50
N THR A 38 3.08 -1.40 -0.02
CA THR A 38 4.31 -0.94 0.61
C THR A 38 4.54 0.55 0.43
N GLY A 39 3.85 1.17 -0.54
CA GLY A 39 3.97 2.60 -0.85
C GLY A 39 5.35 3.01 -1.39
N GLU A 40 6.17 2.03 -1.74
CA GLU A 40 7.56 2.24 -2.13
C GLU A 40 7.70 2.20 -3.64
N GLY A 41 8.02 3.33 -4.24
CA GLY A 41 8.27 3.45 -5.67
C GLY A 41 9.75 3.59 -6.01
N GLY A 42 10.09 3.27 -7.27
CA GLY A 42 11.36 3.62 -7.88
C GLY A 42 12.59 3.15 -7.09
N GLN A 43 13.39 4.08 -6.65
CA GLN A 43 14.66 3.82 -5.94
C GLN A 43 14.46 3.07 -4.61
N TYR A 44 13.36 3.31 -3.90
CA TYR A 44 13.10 2.67 -2.60
C TYR A 44 12.78 1.20 -2.76
N ALA A 45 12.02 0.82 -3.77
CA ALA A 45 11.76 -0.58 -4.09
C ALA A 45 13.06 -1.34 -4.41
N GLY A 46 13.96 -0.72 -5.17
CA GLY A 46 15.29 -1.28 -5.47
C GLY A 46 16.21 -1.43 -4.24
N LEU A 47 15.89 -0.77 -3.12
CA LEU A 47 16.62 -0.85 -1.86
C LEU A 47 15.91 -1.70 -0.80
N GLY A 48 15.04 -2.64 -1.23
CA GLY A 48 14.28 -3.50 -0.33
C GLY A 48 13.20 -2.76 0.46
N GLY A 49 12.81 -1.59 -0.03
CA GLY A 49 11.82 -0.73 0.60
C GLY A 49 12.34 0.13 1.73
N ALA A 50 13.64 0.27 1.88
CA ALA A 50 14.23 1.16 2.86
C ALA A 50 14.05 2.63 2.42
N GLY A 51 13.45 3.46 3.28
CA GLY A 51 13.16 4.87 3.02
C GLY A 51 13.39 5.81 4.22
N ILE A 52 13.41 5.30 5.45
CA ILE A 52 13.38 6.13 6.68
C ILE A 52 14.60 7.05 6.81
N ALA A 53 15.79 6.57 6.43
CA ALA A 53 17.05 7.33 6.52
C ALA A 53 17.56 7.78 5.15
N LEU A 54 16.77 7.63 4.08
CA LEU A 54 17.20 8.04 2.74
C LEU A 54 16.93 9.51 2.49
N GLN A 55 17.94 10.18 1.95
CA GLN A 55 17.86 11.53 1.40
C GLN A 55 18.19 11.48 -0.10
N SER A 56 17.33 12.02 -0.93
CA SER A 56 17.56 12.12 -2.36
C SER A 56 17.23 13.51 -2.86
N TYR A 57 18.06 14.01 -3.76
CA TYR A 57 17.81 15.27 -4.45
C TYR A 57 17.00 15.07 -5.75
N ASN A 58 16.79 13.82 -6.17
CA ASN A 58 16.09 13.47 -7.44
C ASN A 58 14.76 12.75 -7.24
N PHE A 59 14.45 12.26 -6.04
CA PHE A 59 13.23 11.52 -5.74
C PHE A 59 12.56 12.07 -4.49
N LEU A 60 11.24 12.06 -4.48
CA LEU A 60 10.44 12.44 -3.32
C LEU A 60 10.24 11.22 -2.42
N ASN A 61 10.54 11.38 -1.14
CA ASN A 61 10.41 10.33 -0.14
C ASN A 61 9.30 10.67 0.85
N THR A 62 8.15 10.07 0.70
CA THR A 62 7.02 10.23 1.62
C THR A 62 7.07 9.29 2.82
N ALA A 63 7.99 8.30 2.83
CA ALA A 63 8.17 7.39 3.96
C ALA A 63 8.76 8.11 5.19
N ASN A 64 9.57 9.16 4.96
CA ASN A 64 10.02 10.06 6.01
C ASN A 64 9.95 11.51 5.49
N PRO A 65 8.97 12.32 5.92
CA PRO A 65 8.78 13.66 5.41
C PRO A 65 9.99 14.58 5.64
N ALA A 66 10.81 14.36 6.67
CA ALA A 66 12.01 15.14 6.93
C ALA A 66 13.04 15.08 5.77
N SER A 67 12.99 14.03 4.95
CA SER A 67 13.86 13.84 3.80
C SER A 67 13.66 14.86 2.68
N LEU A 68 12.50 15.53 2.62
CA LEU A 68 12.22 16.60 1.65
C LEU A 68 13.25 17.73 1.72
N THR A 69 13.91 17.89 2.86
CA THR A 69 14.98 18.90 3.02
C THR A 69 16.22 18.64 2.16
N ALA A 70 16.30 17.47 1.52
CA ALA A 70 17.34 17.16 0.53
C ALA A 70 17.08 17.77 -0.86
N ILE A 71 15.86 18.27 -1.14
CA ILE A 71 15.54 18.94 -2.40
C ILE A 71 16.40 20.20 -2.55
N GLU A 72 17.11 20.30 -3.67
CA GLU A 72 17.89 21.46 -3.99
C GLU A 72 16.99 22.66 -4.33
N GLY A 73 17.48 23.88 -4.08
CA GLY A 73 16.75 25.11 -4.39
C GLY A 73 16.43 25.24 -5.88
N GLN A 74 15.33 25.97 -6.18
CA GLN A 74 14.87 26.27 -7.54
C GLN A 74 14.50 25.04 -8.40
N ARG A 75 14.16 23.90 -7.78
CA ARG A 75 13.71 22.69 -8.46
C ARG A 75 12.31 22.28 -8.01
N PHE A 76 11.47 21.96 -8.98
CA PHE A 76 10.28 21.17 -8.78
C PHE A 76 10.62 19.71 -9.10
N LEU A 77 10.32 18.81 -8.18
CA LEU A 77 10.44 17.39 -8.41
C LEU A 77 9.05 16.82 -8.64
N ILE A 78 8.91 16.03 -9.70
CA ILE A 78 7.73 15.22 -9.98
C ILE A 78 8.21 13.78 -9.93
N ASP A 79 7.57 12.97 -9.10
CA ASP A 79 7.88 11.56 -8.93
C ASP A 79 6.62 10.75 -9.17
N ALA A 80 6.67 9.82 -10.13
CA ALA A 80 5.59 8.90 -10.46
C ALA A 80 6.16 7.49 -10.52
N GLY A 81 5.65 6.61 -9.68
CA GLY A 81 6.06 5.21 -9.57
C GLY A 81 4.99 4.26 -10.10
N LEU A 82 5.38 3.35 -10.99
CA LEU A 82 4.57 2.23 -11.42
C LEU A 82 5.18 0.94 -10.89
N MET A 83 4.35 0.00 -10.48
CA MET A 83 4.75 -1.32 -10.01
C MET A 83 4.09 -2.39 -10.86
N GLY A 84 4.88 -3.38 -11.29
CA GLY A 84 4.38 -4.64 -11.83
C GLY A 84 4.81 -5.78 -10.92
N ALA A 85 3.91 -6.72 -10.63
CA ALA A 85 4.23 -7.89 -9.84
C ALA A 85 3.69 -9.17 -10.50
N TYR A 86 4.54 -10.20 -10.54
CA TYR A 86 4.16 -11.56 -10.87
C TYR A 86 4.05 -12.35 -9.57
N LYS A 87 2.87 -12.87 -9.29
CA LYS A 87 2.57 -13.58 -8.03
C LYS A 87 2.29 -15.03 -8.32
N ILE A 88 2.86 -15.91 -7.53
CA ILE A 88 2.64 -17.37 -7.60
C ILE A 88 2.00 -17.78 -6.28
N TYR A 89 0.82 -18.39 -6.36
CA TYR A 89 0.11 -18.96 -5.24
C TYR A 89 0.22 -20.47 -5.30
N THR A 90 0.85 -21.08 -4.31
CA THR A 90 1.05 -22.54 -4.26
C THR A 90 0.37 -23.13 -3.04
N GLN A 91 -0.43 -24.17 -3.26
CA GLN A 91 -1.07 -24.98 -2.22
C GLN A 91 -1.05 -26.45 -2.63
N THR A 92 -0.48 -27.31 -1.80
CA THR A 92 -0.48 -28.79 -1.87
C THR A 92 -0.69 -29.36 -3.29
N GLY A 93 0.32 -29.21 -4.17
CA GLY A 93 0.32 -29.82 -5.52
C GLY A 93 -0.33 -28.99 -6.63
N THR A 94 -0.91 -27.83 -6.30
CA THR A 94 -1.50 -26.91 -7.30
C THR A 94 -0.86 -25.54 -7.17
N SER A 95 -0.52 -24.92 -8.30
CA SER A 95 -0.04 -23.54 -8.32
C SER A 95 -0.84 -22.71 -9.30
N ASN A 96 -1.15 -21.48 -8.91
CA ASN A 96 -1.78 -20.48 -9.74
C ASN A 96 -0.90 -19.24 -9.81
N HIS A 97 -0.98 -18.49 -10.90
CA HIS A 97 -0.17 -17.28 -11.09
C HIS A 97 -1.05 -16.10 -11.49
N SER A 98 -0.61 -14.91 -11.10
CA SER A 98 -1.29 -13.67 -11.41
C SER A 98 -0.29 -12.57 -11.73
N VAL A 99 -0.62 -11.76 -12.72
CA VAL A 99 0.13 -10.55 -13.07
C VAL A 99 -0.71 -9.36 -12.66
N VAL A 100 -0.13 -8.47 -11.86
CA VAL A 100 -0.80 -7.25 -11.40
C VAL A 100 0.07 -6.04 -11.70
N GLY A 101 -0.57 -4.94 -12.06
CA GLY A 101 0.08 -3.65 -12.28
C GLY A 101 -0.62 -2.56 -11.49
N ASN A 102 0.14 -1.66 -10.88
CA ASN A 102 -0.43 -0.61 -10.04
C ASN A 102 0.38 0.69 -10.11
N LEU A 103 -0.31 1.82 -9.94
CA LEU A 103 0.33 3.09 -9.61
C LEU A 103 0.78 3.01 -8.15
N ASN A 104 2.08 3.19 -7.90
CA ASN A 104 2.63 3.04 -6.56
C ASN A 104 2.72 4.38 -5.81
N ASN A 105 3.07 5.45 -6.51
CA ASN A 105 3.08 6.81 -5.97
C ASN A 105 2.99 7.83 -7.09
N LEU A 106 2.41 8.97 -6.75
CA LEU A 106 2.49 10.20 -7.54
C LEU A 106 2.75 11.33 -6.55
N SER A 107 3.81 12.08 -6.76
CA SER A 107 4.14 13.18 -5.86
C SER A 107 4.81 14.34 -6.59
N ILE A 108 4.56 15.55 -6.10
CA ILE A 108 5.15 16.79 -6.60
C ILE A 108 5.63 17.58 -5.39
N GLY A 109 6.89 18.00 -5.40
CA GLY A 109 7.46 18.71 -4.28
C GLY A 109 8.51 19.74 -4.69
N CYS A 110 8.71 20.73 -3.83
CA CYS A 110 9.68 21.78 -4.03
C CYS A 110 10.19 22.35 -2.71
N ARG A 111 11.25 23.12 -2.81
CA ARG A 111 11.73 23.97 -1.74
C ARG A 111 11.00 25.32 -1.76
N LEU A 112 10.25 25.62 -0.71
CA LEU A 112 9.45 26.85 -0.60
C LEU A 112 10.33 28.03 -0.12
N THR A 113 11.15 27.79 0.91
CA THR A 113 12.11 28.77 1.45
C THR A 113 13.44 28.07 1.74
N PRO A 114 14.52 28.76 2.13
CA PRO A 114 15.79 28.13 2.48
C PRO A 114 15.71 27.04 3.55
N HIS A 115 14.67 27.07 4.39
CA HIS A 115 14.49 26.11 5.49
C HIS A 115 13.21 25.30 5.38
N TRP A 116 12.23 25.70 4.54
CA TRP A 116 10.93 25.09 4.44
C TRP A 116 10.71 24.42 3.09
N TYR A 117 10.19 23.20 3.11
CA TYR A 117 9.95 22.34 1.97
C TYR A 117 8.53 21.80 2.00
N GLY A 118 7.94 21.60 0.84
CA GLY A 118 6.58 21.10 0.72
C GLY A 118 6.45 20.14 -0.45
N ALA A 119 5.55 19.18 -0.31
CA ALA A 119 5.13 18.30 -1.38
C ALA A 119 3.65 17.95 -1.24
N VAL A 120 3.01 17.61 -2.35
CA VAL A 120 1.73 16.93 -2.39
C VAL A 120 1.96 15.53 -2.92
N PHE A 121 1.21 14.56 -2.43
CA PHE A 121 1.39 13.17 -2.84
C PHE A 121 0.09 12.40 -2.85
N MET A 122 0.06 11.34 -3.65
CA MET A 122 -0.97 10.33 -3.70
C MET A 122 -0.31 8.95 -3.77
N ALA A 123 -0.79 7.99 -2.98
CA ALA A 123 -0.30 6.62 -2.98
C ALA A 123 -1.39 5.64 -2.55
N PRO A 124 -1.40 4.40 -3.03
CA PRO A 124 -2.27 3.35 -2.50
C PRO A 124 -1.87 2.98 -1.07
N VAL A 125 -2.87 2.66 -0.25
CA VAL A 125 -2.70 2.13 1.11
C VAL A 125 -2.94 0.63 1.12
N SER A 126 -4.00 0.19 0.45
CA SER A 126 -4.33 -1.21 0.30
C SER A 126 -5.10 -1.45 -0.98
N SER A 127 -5.15 -2.70 -1.44
CA SER A 127 -6.02 -3.11 -2.53
C SER A 127 -6.66 -4.45 -2.25
N MET A 128 -7.90 -4.60 -2.71
CA MET A 128 -8.68 -5.84 -2.64
C MET A 128 -9.00 -6.29 -4.06
N GLY A 129 -8.74 -7.56 -4.34
CA GLY A 129 -9.07 -8.18 -5.62
C GLY A 129 -8.97 -9.67 -5.50
N TYR A 130 -10.12 -10.34 -5.62
CA TYR A 130 -10.23 -11.81 -5.66
C TYR A 130 -11.52 -12.20 -6.35
N ALA A 131 -11.51 -13.38 -7.00
CA ALA A 131 -12.69 -14.06 -7.48
C ALA A 131 -12.54 -15.54 -7.12
N ILE A 132 -13.44 -16.04 -6.29
CA ILE A 132 -13.35 -17.38 -5.71
C ILE A 132 -14.68 -18.11 -5.93
N THR A 133 -14.68 -19.24 -6.65
CA THR A 133 -15.84 -20.11 -6.81
C THR A 133 -15.77 -21.27 -5.83
N LEU A 134 -16.85 -21.56 -5.14
CA LEU A 134 -17.01 -22.70 -4.26
C LEU A 134 -18.16 -23.57 -4.69
N ASP A 135 -17.85 -24.83 -4.96
CA ASP A 135 -18.85 -25.84 -5.24
C ASP A 135 -19.12 -26.66 -3.98
N GLN A 136 -20.40 -26.73 -3.58
CA GLN A 136 -20.87 -27.48 -2.42
C GLN A 136 -21.84 -28.56 -2.87
N ASP A 137 -21.59 -29.80 -2.45
CA ASP A 137 -22.51 -30.92 -2.71
C ASP A 137 -23.75 -30.78 -1.83
N ILE A 138 -24.95 -30.89 -2.42
CA ILE A 138 -26.21 -30.86 -1.70
C ILE A 138 -26.45 -32.24 -1.11
N THR A 139 -26.43 -32.37 0.21
CA THR A 139 -26.70 -33.63 0.89
C THR A 139 -28.15 -34.10 0.64
N GLY A 140 -28.33 -35.29 0.09
CA GLY A 140 -29.66 -35.90 -0.11
C GLY A 140 -30.24 -35.78 -1.52
N THR A 141 -29.54 -35.13 -2.48
CA THR A 141 -30.02 -34.92 -3.87
C THR A 141 -29.20 -35.65 -4.94
N GLY A 142 -28.44 -36.69 -4.58
CA GLY A 142 -27.52 -37.34 -5.51
C GLY A 142 -26.31 -36.50 -5.83
N ASN A 143 -25.97 -36.26 -7.09
CA ASN A 143 -24.80 -35.49 -7.53
C ASN A 143 -25.08 -34.00 -7.81
N SER A 144 -26.02 -33.37 -7.11
CA SER A 144 -26.32 -31.96 -7.32
C SER A 144 -25.34 -31.07 -6.51
N THR A 145 -24.69 -30.14 -7.18
CA THR A 145 -23.78 -29.15 -6.58
C THR A 145 -24.36 -27.73 -6.67
N VAL A 146 -24.15 -26.94 -5.65
CA VAL A 146 -24.43 -25.49 -5.68
C VAL A 146 -23.10 -24.76 -5.75
N SER A 147 -22.95 -23.91 -6.77
CA SER A 147 -21.79 -23.09 -6.97
C SER A 147 -22.04 -21.69 -6.42
N SER A 148 -21.14 -21.20 -5.56
CA SER A 148 -21.15 -19.84 -5.03
C SER A 148 -19.88 -19.12 -5.50
N LEU A 149 -20.06 -17.95 -6.11
CA LEU A 149 -18.96 -17.08 -6.53
C LEU A 149 -18.78 -15.94 -5.50
N PHE A 150 -17.57 -15.84 -4.96
CA PHE A 150 -17.16 -14.77 -4.05
C PHE A 150 -16.19 -13.86 -4.75
N GLU A 151 -16.53 -12.59 -4.88
CA GLU A 151 -15.72 -11.58 -5.51
C GLU A 151 -15.44 -10.44 -4.55
N GLY A 152 -14.28 -9.83 -4.70
CA GLY A 152 -13.93 -8.61 -3.96
C GLY A 152 -13.14 -7.68 -4.82
N GLU A 153 -13.43 -6.39 -4.69
CA GLU A 153 -12.75 -5.34 -5.43
C GLU A 153 -12.60 -4.05 -4.62
N GLY A 154 -11.69 -3.18 -5.07
CA GLY A 154 -11.48 -1.88 -4.49
C GLY A 154 -10.21 -1.78 -3.66
N GLY A 155 -10.22 -0.91 -2.66
CA GLY A 155 -9.07 -0.65 -1.80
C GLY A 155 -9.05 0.77 -1.26
N LEU A 156 -7.99 1.10 -0.54
CA LEU A 156 -7.80 2.42 0.07
C LEU A 156 -6.62 3.12 -0.58
N SER A 157 -6.78 4.41 -0.83
CA SER A 157 -5.73 5.31 -1.29
C SER A 157 -5.57 6.46 -0.30
N LYS A 158 -4.37 7.00 -0.20
CA LYS A 158 -4.07 8.21 0.55
C LYS A 158 -3.62 9.32 -0.38
N MET A 159 -4.14 10.52 -0.14
CA MET A 159 -3.65 11.76 -0.73
C MET A 159 -3.31 12.73 0.38
N GLY A 160 -2.27 13.53 0.21
CA GLY A 160 -1.87 14.38 1.31
C GLY A 160 -0.83 15.42 0.96
N ILE A 161 -0.49 16.18 1.99
CA ILE A 161 0.53 17.21 1.97
C ILE A 161 1.65 16.75 2.90
N SER A 162 2.86 16.83 2.40
CA SER A 162 4.08 16.62 3.17
C SER A 162 4.79 17.95 3.37
N THR A 163 5.23 18.23 4.59
CA THR A 163 6.00 19.42 4.91
C THR A 163 7.23 19.07 5.70
N ALA A 164 8.32 19.77 5.45
CA ALA A 164 9.56 19.60 6.20
C ALA A 164 10.24 20.92 6.48
N TYR A 165 10.89 20.97 7.62
CA TYR A 165 11.64 22.14 8.05
C TYR A 165 13.05 21.76 8.49
N ARG A 166 14.05 22.49 7.98
CA ARG A 166 15.46 22.34 8.40
C ARG A 166 15.73 23.27 9.57
N LEU A 167 15.79 22.68 10.77
CA LEU A 167 16.01 23.45 12.00
C LEU A 167 17.42 24.00 12.08
N PHE A 168 18.42 23.16 11.82
CA PHE A 168 19.83 23.56 11.74
C PHE A 168 20.59 22.63 10.78
N LYS A 169 21.87 22.86 10.59
CA LYS A 169 22.68 22.10 9.65
C LYS A 169 22.66 20.60 9.98
N GLY A 170 22.12 19.82 9.07
CA GLY A 170 22.00 18.36 9.20
C GLY A 170 20.73 17.88 9.90
N PHE A 171 20.01 18.69 10.67
CA PHE A 171 18.81 18.28 11.40
C PHE A 171 17.53 18.78 10.73
N SER A 172 16.63 17.87 10.47
CA SER A 172 15.38 18.13 9.77
C SER A 172 14.22 17.41 10.46
N VAL A 173 13.07 18.05 10.48
CA VAL A 173 11.80 17.50 10.95
C VAL A 173 10.76 17.62 9.85
N GLY A 174 9.79 16.76 9.84
CA GLY A 174 8.71 16.82 8.85
C GLY A 174 7.45 16.14 9.34
N ALA A 175 6.35 16.43 8.66
CA ALA A 175 5.06 15.83 8.90
C ALA A 175 4.32 15.59 7.57
N ASN A 176 3.60 14.49 7.51
CA ASN A 176 2.62 14.19 6.47
C ASN A 176 1.22 14.34 7.06
N LEU A 177 0.36 15.10 6.40
CA LEU A 177 -1.08 15.12 6.65
C LEU A 177 -1.75 14.48 5.46
N SER A 178 -2.42 13.36 5.67
CA SER A 178 -3.04 12.57 4.62
C SER A 178 -4.53 12.40 4.85
N TYR A 179 -5.31 12.40 3.79
CA TYR A 179 -6.67 11.90 3.77
C TYR A 179 -6.67 10.53 3.10
N VAL A 180 -7.05 9.51 3.87
CA VAL A 180 -7.19 8.14 3.39
C VAL A 180 -8.63 7.92 3.04
N THR A 181 -8.90 7.38 1.86
CA THR A 181 -10.27 7.12 1.39
C THR A 181 -10.30 5.97 0.39
N GLY A 182 -11.45 5.32 0.29
CA GLY A 182 -11.70 4.29 -0.72
C GLY A 182 -12.92 3.44 -0.40
N THR A 183 -13.34 2.67 -1.38
CA THR A 183 -14.46 1.75 -1.28
C THR A 183 -13.97 0.33 -1.43
N ILE A 184 -14.44 -0.55 -0.57
CA ILE A 184 -14.23 -1.99 -0.64
C ILE A 184 -15.59 -2.63 -0.88
N LYS A 185 -15.70 -3.40 -1.97
CA LYS A 185 -16.90 -4.15 -2.32
C LYS A 185 -16.62 -5.63 -2.23
N GLN A 186 -17.56 -6.37 -1.65
CA GLN A 186 -17.54 -7.83 -1.57
C GLN A 186 -18.87 -8.35 -2.05
N THR A 187 -18.86 -9.23 -3.05
CA THR A 187 -20.07 -9.77 -3.68
C THR A 187 -20.07 -11.29 -3.53
N GLU A 188 -21.19 -11.83 -3.11
CA GLU A 188 -21.47 -13.25 -3.09
C GLU A 188 -22.64 -13.54 -4.05
N THR A 189 -22.40 -14.37 -5.07
CA THR A 189 -23.41 -14.74 -6.05
C THR A 189 -23.65 -16.24 -5.98
N GLN A 190 -24.92 -16.63 -5.79
CA GLN A 190 -25.35 -18.02 -5.79
C GLN A 190 -26.59 -18.15 -6.68
N GLY A 191 -26.47 -18.80 -7.85
CA GLY A 191 -27.52 -18.89 -8.83
C GLY A 191 -28.01 -17.51 -9.28
N SER A 192 -29.27 -17.16 -9.01
CA SER A 192 -29.87 -15.85 -9.33
C SER A 192 -29.82 -14.86 -8.20
N LEU A 193 -29.29 -15.24 -7.03
CA LEU A 193 -29.16 -14.38 -5.87
C LEU A 193 -27.75 -13.79 -5.83
N SER A 194 -27.65 -12.47 -5.70
CA SER A 194 -26.40 -11.75 -5.50
C SER A 194 -26.52 -10.83 -4.29
N VAL A 195 -25.55 -10.91 -3.39
CA VAL A 195 -25.44 -10.09 -2.19
C VAL A 195 -24.15 -9.28 -2.30
N GLU A 196 -24.25 -7.96 -2.37
CA GLU A 196 -23.11 -7.04 -2.42
C GLU A 196 -23.04 -6.24 -1.11
N GLU A 197 -21.92 -6.34 -0.43
CA GLU A 197 -21.55 -5.50 0.70
C GLU A 197 -20.54 -4.43 0.20
N SER A 198 -20.93 -3.16 0.23
CA SER A 198 -20.09 -2.02 -0.13
C SER A 198 -19.78 -1.20 1.11
N SER A 199 -18.49 -0.99 1.37
CA SER A 199 -18.00 -0.26 2.54
C SER A 199 -17.10 0.89 2.08
N TYR A 200 -17.61 2.13 2.16
CA TYR A 200 -16.82 3.34 1.96
C TYR A 200 -16.10 3.68 3.27
N LYS A 201 -14.80 3.88 3.20
CA LYS A 201 -13.94 4.14 4.36
C LYS A 201 -13.14 5.42 4.16
N HIS A 202 -13.04 6.21 5.23
CA HIS A 202 -12.23 7.42 5.19
C HIS A 202 -11.68 7.80 6.56
N ALA A 203 -10.53 8.47 6.57
CA ALA A 203 -9.92 9.03 7.78
C ALA A 203 -8.85 10.07 7.43
N PHE A 204 -8.63 11.02 8.33
CA PHE A 204 -7.40 11.80 8.33
C PHE A 204 -6.29 11.04 9.05
N TYR A 205 -5.09 11.08 8.51
CA TYR A 205 -3.94 10.39 9.07
C TYR A 205 -2.73 11.31 9.11
N VAL A 206 -2.01 11.28 10.23
CA VAL A 206 -0.81 12.11 10.44
C VAL A 206 0.36 11.22 10.80
N ASP A 207 1.48 11.46 10.17
CA ASP A 207 2.76 10.87 10.55
C ASP A 207 3.88 11.92 10.55
N PHE A 208 4.89 11.64 11.34
CA PHE A 208 6.02 12.54 11.59
C PHE A 208 7.33 11.85 11.26
N GLY A 209 8.29 12.65 10.84
CA GLY A 209 9.62 12.18 10.56
C GLY A 209 10.70 13.13 11.05
N VAL A 210 11.82 12.54 11.43
CA VAL A 210 13.01 13.26 11.84
C VAL A 210 14.20 12.64 11.13
N GLN A 211 15.14 13.48 10.68
CA GLN A 211 16.41 13.01 10.12
C GLN A 211 17.56 13.87 10.64
N TYR A 212 18.68 13.22 10.88
CA TYR A 212 19.94 13.87 11.18
C TYR A 212 21.05 13.36 10.27
N LYS A 213 21.67 14.29 9.53
CA LYS A 213 22.78 14.02 8.61
C LYS A 213 24.10 14.42 9.26
N PHE A 214 24.92 13.43 9.56
CA PHE A 214 26.30 13.58 10.00
C PHE A 214 27.22 13.63 8.79
N SER A 215 27.84 14.74 8.53
CA SER A 215 28.89 14.85 7.49
C SER A 215 30.22 14.41 8.08
N LEU A 216 30.74 13.28 7.63
CA LEU A 216 32.06 12.75 8.06
C LEU A 216 33.18 13.50 7.33
N ASN A 217 33.01 13.64 6.01
CA ASN A 217 33.92 14.35 5.12
C ASN A 217 33.09 15.02 3.99
N ARG A 218 33.78 15.64 3.01
CA ARG A 218 33.10 16.25 1.85
C ARG A 218 32.23 15.25 1.08
N ASP A 219 32.68 13.97 1.00
CA ASP A 219 32.06 12.94 0.15
C ASP A 219 31.37 11.83 0.95
N LYS A 220 31.44 11.87 2.28
CA LYS A 220 30.88 10.81 3.15
C LYS A 220 29.96 11.40 4.20
N SER A 221 28.79 10.78 4.35
CA SER A 221 27.82 11.16 5.38
C SER A 221 27.05 9.94 5.88
N ILE A 222 26.62 10.03 7.12
CA ILE A 222 25.66 9.09 7.73
C ILE A 222 24.36 9.86 7.96
N VAL A 223 23.24 9.27 7.62
CA VAL A 223 21.91 9.81 7.92
C VAL A 223 21.21 8.83 8.88
N ALA A 224 20.79 9.35 10.02
CA ALA A 224 19.88 8.64 10.93
C ALA A 224 18.47 9.20 10.75
N GLY A 225 17.47 8.33 10.69
CA GLY A 225 16.08 8.70 10.52
C GLY A 225 15.18 8.00 11.52
N LEU A 226 14.15 8.71 11.99
CA LEU A 226 13.06 8.18 12.80
C LEU A 226 11.74 8.60 12.18
N VAL A 227 10.74 7.72 12.27
CA VAL A 227 9.37 8.00 11.84
C VAL A 227 8.37 7.48 12.88
N TYR A 228 7.27 8.20 13.01
CA TYR A 228 6.17 7.82 13.88
C TYR A 228 4.84 8.17 13.23
N GLY A 229 3.92 7.23 13.17
CA GLY A 229 2.56 7.43 12.69
C GLY A 229 1.56 7.11 13.78
N TYR A 230 0.57 7.98 13.95
CA TYR A 230 -0.46 7.83 14.96
C TYR A 230 -1.59 6.91 14.47
N SER A 231 -2.11 6.06 15.35
CA SER A 231 -3.26 5.21 15.00
C SER A 231 -4.54 6.02 14.86
N GLN A 232 -5.28 5.81 13.77
CA GLN A 232 -6.53 6.51 13.48
C GLN A 232 -7.64 5.53 13.11
N ASP A 233 -8.81 5.66 13.73
CA ASP A 233 -9.99 4.87 13.37
C ASP A 233 -10.52 5.32 12.00
N LEU A 234 -10.94 4.35 11.18
CA LEU A 234 -11.58 4.59 9.89
C LEU A 234 -13.08 4.79 10.10
N ALA A 235 -13.60 5.93 9.68
CA ALA A 235 -15.02 6.10 9.51
C ALA A 235 -15.50 5.19 8.37
N GLN A 236 -16.68 4.60 8.51
CA GLN A 236 -17.21 3.59 7.57
C GLN A 236 -18.69 3.86 7.31
N ASP A 237 -19.05 3.87 6.03
CA ASP A 237 -20.43 3.87 5.55
C ASP A 237 -20.66 2.54 4.83
N ASN A 238 -21.46 1.66 5.41
CA ASN A 238 -21.71 0.32 4.91
C ASN A 238 -23.09 0.24 4.27
N ASN A 239 -23.16 -0.35 3.09
CA ASN A 239 -24.41 -0.59 2.34
C ASN A 239 -24.45 -2.05 1.91
N LEU A 240 -25.55 -2.74 2.18
CA LEU A 240 -25.83 -4.09 1.74
C LEU A 240 -26.91 -4.04 0.66
N SER A 241 -26.60 -4.59 -0.50
CA SER A 241 -27.55 -4.72 -1.61
C SER A 241 -27.81 -6.21 -1.88
N VAL A 242 -29.07 -6.59 -1.90
CA VAL A 242 -29.51 -7.96 -2.24
C VAL A 242 -30.29 -7.89 -3.54
N SER A 243 -29.81 -8.59 -4.55
CA SER A 243 -30.43 -8.64 -5.88
C SER A 243 -30.83 -10.08 -6.21
N SER A 244 -32.01 -10.24 -6.77
CA SER A 244 -32.49 -11.54 -7.28
C SER A 244 -33.20 -11.35 -8.62
N SER A 245 -33.59 -12.46 -9.28
CA SER A 245 -34.39 -12.40 -10.51
C SER A 245 -35.74 -11.69 -10.35
N SER A 246 -36.25 -11.52 -9.11
CA SER A 246 -37.51 -10.88 -8.78
C SER A 246 -37.42 -9.43 -8.34
N GLY A 247 -36.20 -8.89 -8.14
CA GLY A 247 -35.98 -7.49 -7.72
C GLY A 247 -34.66 -7.27 -7.01
N SER A 248 -34.38 -6.03 -6.67
CA SER A 248 -33.22 -5.61 -5.91
C SER A 248 -33.66 -4.75 -4.73
N GLU A 249 -33.10 -5.02 -3.56
CA GLU A 249 -33.32 -4.26 -2.33
C GLU A 249 -31.98 -3.83 -1.77
N SER A 250 -31.89 -2.59 -1.28
CA SER A 250 -30.69 -2.03 -0.65
C SER A 250 -31.00 -1.67 0.80
N ILE A 251 -30.17 -2.13 1.70
CA ILE A 251 -30.29 -1.92 3.15
C ILE A 251 -29.09 -1.13 3.61
N ASP A 252 -29.33 -0.02 4.29
CA ASP A 252 -28.28 0.73 4.97
C ASP A 252 -27.88 -0.02 6.25
N GLU A 253 -26.68 -0.62 6.22
CA GLU A 253 -26.07 -1.29 7.36
C GLU A 253 -25.08 -0.42 8.15
N SER A 254 -25.23 0.89 8.13
CA SER A 254 -24.35 1.84 8.83
C SER A 254 -24.16 1.50 10.33
N GLN A 255 -25.12 0.77 10.93
CA GLN A 255 -25.04 0.32 12.32
C GLN A 255 -24.16 -0.94 12.53
N ARG A 256 -23.82 -1.69 11.47
CA ARG A 256 -22.95 -2.86 11.58
C ARG A 256 -21.48 -2.44 11.57
N TYR A 257 -21.08 -1.81 12.64
CA TYR A 257 -19.73 -1.25 12.79
C TYR A 257 -18.75 -2.27 13.35
N VAL A 258 -17.75 -2.63 12.57
CA VAL A 258 -16.55 -3.33 13.05
C VAL A 258 -15.40 -2.36 13.04
N ARG A 259 -14.83 -2.09 14.20
CA ARG A 259 -13.72 -1.14 14.34
C ARG A 259 -12.56 -1.52 13.45
N GLN A 260 -12.32 -0.73 12.43
CA GLN A 260 -11.14 -0.79 11.58
C GLN A 260 -10.32 0.48 11.76
N CYS A 261 -9.01 0.36 11.75
CA CYS A 261 -8.13 1.50 11.98
C CYS A 261 -6.90 1.44 11.08
N LEU A 262 -6.34 2.60 10.80
CA LEU A 262 -4.98 2.72 10.35
C LEU A 262 -4.05 2.50 11.54
N PRO A 263 -3.02 1.66 11.41
CA PRO A 263 -2.19 1.27 12.54
C PRO A 263 -1.24 2.39 12.96
N GLN A 264 -0.90 2.38 14.25
CA GLN A 264 0.25 3.11 14.75
C GLN A 264 1.54 2.43 14.28
N PHE A 265 2.55 3.22 13.95
CA PHE A 265 3.87 2.67 13.64
C PHE A 265 5.00 3.54 14.20
N ILE A 266 6.12 2.90 14.43
CA ILE A 266 7.40 3.53 14.72
C ILE A 266 8.47 2.86 13.87
N GLY A 267 9.41 3.65 13.37
CA GLY A 267 10.50 3.13 12.56
C GLY A 267 11.79 3.91 12.75
N ALA A 268 12.89 3.22 12.62
CA ALA A 268 14.23 3.78 12.68
C ALA A 268 15.07 3.27 11.50
N GLY A 269 15.95 4.10 10.97
CA GLY A 269 16.83 3.75 9.88
C GLY A 269 18.16 4.45 9.95
N LEU A 270 19.15 3.84 9.32
CA LEU A 270 20.50 4.38 9.12
C LEU A 270 20.87 4.23 7.65
N SER A 271 21.51 5.25 7.11
CA SER A 271 22.07 5.25 5.76
C SER A 271 23.48 5.81 5.76
N TYR A 272 24.42 5.08 5.19
CA TYR A 272 25.77 5.54 4.89
C TYR A 272 25.85 5.92 3.42
N ASN A 273 26.27 7.14 3.14
CA ASN A 273 26.41 7.67 1.79
C ASN A 273 27.88 8.04 1.55
N SER A 274 28.38 7.59 0.43
CA SER A 274 29.71 7.90 -0.10
C SER A 274 29.57 8.28 -1.57
N LEU A 275 30.65 8.71 -2.20
CA LEU A 275 30.67 9.16 -3.59
C LEU A 275 30.08 8.11 -4.56
N ARG A 276 30.40 6.81 -4.34
CA ARG A 276 29.97 5.70 -5.18
C ARG A 276 28.99 4.73 -4.50
N TRP A 277 29.01 4.69 -3.16
CA TRP A 277 28.25 3.69 -2.39
C TRP A 277 27.22 4.36 -1.51
N MET A 278 26.05 3.78 -1.47
CA MET A 278 25.03 4.06 -0.48
C MET A 278 24.60 2.73 0.13
N LEU A 279 24.62 2.64 1.45
CA LEU A 279 24.15 1.50 2.22
C LEU A 279 23.05 2.00 3.14
N THR A 280 21.96 1.25 3.25
CA THR A 280 20.86 1.60 4.14
C THR A 280 20.30 0.38 4.83
N ALA A 281 19.87 0.56 6.07
CA ALA A 281 19.14 -0.44 6.83
C ALA A 281 18.09 0.24 7.70
N GLU A 282 16.93 -0.40 7.86
CA GLU A 282 15.84 0.12 8.66
C GLU A 282 15.02 -0.98 9.32
N TYR A 283 14.41 -0.61 10.42
CA TYR A 283 13.42 -1.41 11.12
C TYR A 283 12.17 -0.59 11.35
N LYS A 284 10.99 -1.19 11.07
CA LYS A 284 9.68 -0.60 11.29
C LYS A 284 8.79 -1.58 12.04
N TYR A 285 8.23 -1.12 13.15
CA TYR A 285 7.20 -1.81 13.91
C TYR A 285 5.85 -1.16 13.63
N THR A 286 4.82 -1.97 13.38
CA THR A 286 3.45 -1.51 13.12
C THR A 286 2.50 -2.26 14.04
N ASP A 287 1.74 -1.51 14.84
CA ASP A 287 0.82 -2.03 15.84
C ASP A 287 -0.59 -2.14 15.27
N TRP A 288 -1.06 -3.37 15.09
CA TRP A 288 -2.39 -3.73 14.61
C TRP A 288 -3.35 -4.15 15.72
N SER A 289 -2.97 -4.02 17.00
CA SER A 289 -3.77 -4.50 18.14
C SER A 289 -5.16 -3.89 18.25
N ARG A 290 -5.34 -2.67 17.71
CA ARG A 290 -6.62 -1.96 17.70
C ARG A 290 -7.57 -2.41 16.59
N MET A 291 -7.08 -3.09 15.59
CA MET A 291 -7.86 -3.61 14.48
C MET A 291 -8.72 -4.79 14.93
N LYS A 292 -10.00 -4.78 14.58
CA LYS A 292 -10.91 -5.88 14.87
C LYS A 292 -11.42 -6.52 13.58
N SER A 293 -11.72 -7.81 13.64
CA SER A 293 -12.34 -8.56 12.55
C SER A 293 -13.77 -8.93 12.90
N SER A 294 -14.67 -8.87 11.93
CA SER A 294 -16.02 -9.45 12.03
C SER A 294 -15.99 -10.97 12.00
N LYS A 295 -14.93 -11.56 11.41
CA LYS A 295 -14.78 -13.01 11.25
C LYS A 295 -13.97 -13.57 12.42
N SER A 296 -14.53 -14.54 13.15
CA SER A 296 -13.93 -15.13 14.37
C SER A 296 -12.64 -15.92 14.12
N ASN A 297 -12.36 -16.30 12.88
CA ASN A 297 -11.17 -17.05 12.47
C ASN A 297 -10.01 -16.15 12.00
N VAL A 298 -10.19 -14.83 11.99
CA VAL A 298 -9.18 -13.86 11.58
C VAL A 298 -8.70 -13.06 12.79
N ARG A 299 -7.41 -13.06 13.02
CA ARG A 299 -6.75 -12.30 14.08
C ARG A 299 -5.67 -11.40 13.47
N PHE A 300 -5.59 -10.18 13.95
CA PHE A 300 -4.54 -9.24 13.57
C PHE A 300 -3.36 -9.34 14.53
N GLU A 301 -2.15 -9.30 14.00
CA GLU A 301 -0.90 -9.37 14.74
C GLU A 301 0.01 -8.21 14.36
N ASN A 302 0.84 -7.79 15.31
CA ASN A 302 1.77 -6.71 15.10
C ASN A 302 2.82 -7.10 14.06
N GLN A 303 3.15 -6.15 13.20
CA GLN A 303 4.02 -6.36 12.07
C GLN A 303 5.41 -5.79 12.35
N HIS A 304 6.42 -6.61 12.08
CA HIS A 304 7.82 -6.25 12.13
C HIS A 304 8.39 -6.29 10.72
N ARG A 305 9.00 -5.19 10.30
CA ARG A 305 9.64 -5.10 9.00
C ARG A 305 11.09 -4.73 9.17
N LEU A 306 11.96 -5.52 8.56
CA LEU A 306 13.39 -5.25 8.43
C LEU A 306 13.70 -5.08 6.95
N SER A 307 14.36 -4.00 6.58
CA SER A 307 14.78 -3.71 5.20
C SER A 307 16.23 -3.30 5.16
N ALA A 308 16.95 -3.75 4.14
CA ALA A 308 18.32 -3.36 3.88
C ALA A 308 18.55 -3.18 2.39
N GLY A 309 19.38 -2.21 2.03
CA GLY A 309 19.66 -1.92 0.64
C GLY A 309 21.04 -1.33 0.41
N MET A 310 21.50 -1.50 -0.82
CA MET A 310 22.77 -1.01 -1.30
C MET A 310 22.58 -0.39 -2.69
N ALA A 311 23.21 0.76 -2.91
CA ALA A 311 23.31 1.35 -4.24
C ALA A 311 24.78 1.58 -4.60
N TYR A 312 25.13 1.22 -5.83
CA TYR A 312 26.45 1.51 -6.40
C TYR A 312 26.33 2.42 -7.62
N THR A 313 27.08 3.52 -7.62
CA THR A 313 27.13 4.44 -8.75
C THR A 313 28.29 4.10 -9.66
N ALA A 314 27.99 3.50 -10.82
CA ALA A 314 28.94 3.14 -11.86
C ALA A 314 29.15 4.31 -12.85
N GLY A 315 30.20 4.25 -13.62
CA GLY A 315 30.53 5.23 -14.67
C GLY A 315 31.15 6.52 -14.13
N ASN A 316 31.05 7.57 -14.95
CA ASN A 316 31.50 8.90 -14.57
C ASN A 316 30.42 9.60 -13.73
N ILE A 317 30.72 9.81 -12.43
CA ILE A 317 29.80 10.34 -11.45
C ILE A 317 29.25 11.72 -11.84
N TYR A 318 30.01 12.50 -12.61
CA TYR A 318 29.65 13.88 -12.99
C TYR A 318 28.98 14.02 -14.36
N ARG A 319 29.13 13.01 -15.24
CA ARG A 319 28.55 13.09 -16.60
C ARG A 319 27.32 12.19 -16.80
N ASN A 320 27.48 10.89 -16.60
CA ASN A 320 26.43 9.90 -16.83
C ASN A 320 26.48 8.82 -15.76
N PRO A 321 26.04 9.09 -14.51
CA PRO A 321 26.03 8.10 -13.45
C PRO A 321 24.93 7.05 -13.71
N VAL A 322 25.31 5.78 -13.67
CA VAL A 322 24.36 4.66 -13.65
C VAL A 322 24.32 4.13 -12.22
N LYS A 323 23.13 4.12 -11.61
CA LYS A 323 22.92 3.55 -10.27
C LYS A 323 22.41 2.14 -10.37
N LEU A 324 23.16 1.22 -9.78
CA LEU A 324 22.77 -0.17 -9.57
C LEU A 324 22.23 -0.29 -8.14
N LEU A 325 21.03 -0.83 -7.99
CA LEU A 325 20.35 -0.96 -6.71
C LEU A 325 20.17 -2.44 -6.39
N LEU A 326 20.42 -2.82 -5.15
CA LEU A 326 20.15 -4.13 -4.60
C LEU A 326 19.59 -3.98 -3.20
N GLY A 327 18.52 -4.68 -2.90
CA GLY A 327 17.91 -4.63 -1.59
C GLY A 327 17.08 -5.84 -1.28
N ALA A 328 16.85 -6.05 0.00
CA ALA A 328 15.98 -7.08 0.54
C ALA A 328 15.17 -6.54 1.72
N GLY A 329 13.94 -6.99 1.82
CA GLY A 329 13.06 -6.69 2.95
C GLY A 329 12.33 -7.94 3.39
N VAL A 330 12.18 -8.09 4.70
CA VAL A 330 11.43 -9.18 5.33
C VAL A 330 10.43 -8.58 6.29
N ASN A 331 9.19 -9.06 6.22
CA ASN A 331 8.13 -8.70 7.13
C ASN A 331 7.25 -9.91 7.45
N ASN A 332 6.73 -9.98 8.67
CA ASN A 332 5.67 -10.92 9.01
C ASN A 332 4.30 -10.41 8.51
N SER A 333 3.36 -11.33 8.36
CA SER A 333 1.97 -10.95 8.03
C SER A 333 1.35 -10.16 9.18
N TYR A 334 0.53 -9.15 8.86
CA TYR A 334 -0.27 -8.42 9.85
C TYR A 334 -1.54 -9.19 10.27
N MET A 335 -1.81 -10.32 9.61
CA MET A 335 -3.04 -11.08 9.77
C MET A 335 -2.73 -12.57 9.82
N VAL A 336 -3.38 -13.28 10.74
CA VAL A 336 -3.33 -14.72 10.89
C VAL A 336 -4.74 -15.29 10.75
N ILE A 337 -4.91 -16.26 9.85
CA ILE A 337 -6.15 -16.97 9.65
C ILE A 337 -6.04 -18.29 10.39
N GLN A 338 -6.83 -18.46 11.47
CA GLN A 338 -6.82 -19.66 12.29
C GLN A 338 -7.80 -20.70 11.74
N LYS A 339 -7.35 -21.97 11.72
CA LYS A 339 -8.20 -23.10 11.36
C LYS A 339 -9.17 -23.39 12.52
N LYS A 340 -10.47 -23.12 12.37
CA LYS A 340 -11.47 -23.46 13.36
C LYS A 340 -11.63 -24.99 13.41
N LYS A 341 -11.48 -25.59 14.59
CA LYS A 341 -11.49 -27.05 14.77
C LYS A 341 -12.85 -27.71 14.43
N GLU A 342 -13.92 -26.94 14.28
CA GLU A 342 -15.29 -27.44 14.07
C GLU A 342 -16.04 -26.90 12.86
N SER A 343 -15.42 -26.03 12.05
CA SER A 343 -16.04 -25.56 10.80
C SER A 343 -15.05 -25.77 9.66
N ASN A 344 -15.13 -26.92 9.04
CA ASN A 344 -14.36 -27.28 7.84
C ASN A 344 -14.70 -26.43 6.61
N GLN A 345 -15.63 -25.48 6.68
CA GLN A 345 -16.18 -24.81 5.52
C GLN A 345 -15.26 -23.76 4.90
N LEU A 346 -14.60 -22.89 5.67
CA LEU A 346 -13.79 -21.82 5.07
C LEU A 346 -12.38 -22.27 4.60
N LEU A 347 -11.82 -23.28 5.24
CA LEU A 347 -10.54 -23.88 4.79
C LEU A 347 -10.73 -24.96 3.73
N HIS A 348 -11.89 -25.62 3.68
CA HIS A 348 -12.32 -26.37 2.50
C HIS A 348 -12.55 -25.42 1.32
N LEU A 349 -13.05 -24.22 1.52
CA LEU A 349 -13.16 -23.16 0.53
C LEU A 349 -11.81 -22.86 -0.15
N CYS A 350 -10.80 -22.50 0.60
CA CYS A 350 -9.46 -22.29 0.04
C CYS A 350 -8.79 -23.58 -0.46
N ARG A 351 -9.09 -24.76 0.14
CA ARG A 351 -8.42 -26.01 -0.18
C ARG A 351 -8.99 -26.71 -1.44
N LYS A 352 -10.31 -26.67 -1.67
CA LYS A 352 -10.92 -27.26 -2.87
C LYS A 352 -10.73 -26.39 -4.11
N GLN A 353 -10.61 -25.08 -3.96
CA GLN A 353 -10.53 -24.17 -5.10
C GLN A 353 -9.19 -24.11 -5.81
N LEU A 354 -8.09 -24.38 -5.11
CA LEU A 354 -6.81 -24.53 -5.76
C LEU A 354 -6.67 -25.84 -6.52
N HIS A 355 -7.64 -26.76 -6.39
CA HIS A 355 -7.74 -27.98 -7.19
C HIS A 355 -8.59 -27.84 -8.48
N SER A 356 -9.36 -26.75 -8.64
CA SER A 356 -10.24 -26.53 -9.80
C SER A 356 -9.85 -25.37 -10.70
N LEU A 357 -8.74 -24.68 -10.40
CA LEU A 357 -8.06 -23.71 -11.23
C LEU A 357 -6.71 -24.29 -11.66
#